data_c430e750ac6c89af7eb06b34bd104d26
#
_entry.id   c430e750ac6c89af7eb06b34bd104d26
#
_cell.length_a   1.000
_cell.length_b   1.000
_cell.length_c   1.000
_cell.angle_alpha   90.00
_cell.angle_beta   90.00
_cell.angle_gamma   90.00
#
_symmetry.space_group_name_H-M   'P 1'
#
loop_
_entity.id
_entity.type
_entity.pdbx_description
1 polymer ?
#
loop_
_entity_poly.entity_id
_entity_poly.type
_entity_poly.pdbx_seq_one_letter_code
_entity_poly.pdbx_strand_id
1 'polypeptide(L)'
;LSEKRWVLLIASEVGRTDSVSDRAMERLVDAIGEEGYEVVRTTSPEDGLSLVTSDPSYSTILLDWDLEGESQFEERAALDIIRGVRHRNKKVPIFLIADRTLVSELPLEVIKQVHEYIHLFGDTPEFIASRLDTAVERYHEQLLPPYFRELLKYNDQSAYSWDAPGHMGGVAFLKHPVGQEFHRFFGENLLRSDLGISSAPLGSWLDHIGPPGDSERNAARIFGADWTFYVLGGSSTSNQIVGHGVIAQDDIVLADANCHKSICHSLTVTGARPVYFKPTRNGYGMIGLVPLKRFSPKNVQKLIAKSPFSKDARSQEPTYAVVTNSTYDGLCYNVDQVVEQLAKSVPRVHFDEAWYAYAKFHPIYKHRYAMGVPDDMPDRPAIFSVQSTHKMLAAFSMGSMVHIKLSDRAPLDFDQFNEAFMMHGTTSPFYPLIASLDVAAAMMDEPAGPTLMDETIGDAISFRQAMASIAHRLRVESANGEAWFFGIYQPERVTDPATGESILFEDAEDELLMTTPTCWTLHPGEDWHGYQDEDIDGDYCMLDPAKVTILCPGVNAQGIIADWGIPGAVLTEFLDSRHVEIARTGDYTVLVLFSVGTSKGK
;
A
#
# COMPACT_ATOMS: atom_id res chain seq x y z
N LEU A 1 13.93 -3.97 26.67
CA LEU A 1 13.28 -2.66 26.83
C LEU A 1 11.80 -2.95 27.04
N SER A 2 11.25 -2.73 28.26
CA SER A 2 9.80 -2.75 28.45
C SER A 2 9.29 -1.54 27.68
N GLU A 3 8.73 -1.73 26.50
CA GLU A 3 8.01 -0.69 25.80
C GLU A 3 6.85 -0.26 26.70
N LYS A 4 6.76 1.04 26.96
CA LYS A 4 5.64 1.64 27.67
C LYS A 4 4.37 1.32 26.88
N ARG A 5 3.47 0.59 27.48
CA ARG A 5 2.17 0.27 26.89
C ARG A 5 1.17 1.36 27.29
N TRP A 6 0.43 1.89 26.33
CA TRP A 6 -0.48 2.99 26.53
C TRP A 6 -1.92 2.52 26.64
N VAL A 7 -2.64 3.03 27.62
CA VAL A 7 -4.08 2.86 27.82
C VAL A 7 -4.76 4.21 27.63
N LEU A 8 -5.78 4.29 26.82
CA LEU A 8 -6.58 5.50 26.68
C LEU A 8 -7.85 5.38 27.53
N LEU A 9 -8.02 6.30 28.48
CA LEU A 9 -9.22 6.43 29.29
C LEU A 9 -10.02 7.66 28.85
N ILE A 10 -11.26 7.41 28.43
CA ILE A 10 -12.20 8.45 28.01
C ILE A 10 -13.40 8.40 28.97
N ALA A 11 -13.49 9.37 29.89
CA ALA A 11 -14.55 9.40 30.87
C ALA A 11 -14.80 10.84 31.36
N SER A 12 -16.06 11.24 31.43
CA SER A 12 -16.50 12.62 31.78
C SER A 12 -16.15 13.06 33.19
N GLU A 13 -16.01 12.13 34.13
CA GLU A 13 -15.85 12.42 35.58
C GLU A 13 -14.40 12.44 36.05
N VAL A 14 -13.41 12.18 35.19
CA VAL A 14 -11.99 12.15 35.57
C VAL A 14 -11.48 13.55 35.91
N GLY A 15 -10.98 13.72 37.17
CA GLY A 15 -10.43 14.99 37.64
C GLY A 15 -11.46 16.05 38.05
N ARG A 16 -12.74 15.70 38.13
CA ARG A 16 -13.79 16.54 38.74
C ARG A 16 -13.87 16.19 40.22
N THR A 17 -13.20 16.98 41.03
CA THR A 17 -12.98 16.81 42.47
C THR A 17 -14.16 16.24 43.29
N ASP A 18 -13.86 15.19 44.05
CA ASP A 18 -14.62 14.62 45.18
C ASP A 18 -15.86 13.75 44.88
N SER A 19 -16.12 13.33 43.64
CA SER A 19 -17.15 12.31 43.40
C SER A 19 -16.66 10.91 43.84
N VAL A 20 -17.59 9.99 44.12
CA VAL A 20 -17.27 8.59 44.44
C VAL A 20 -16.71 7.90 43.19
N SER A 21 -17.23 8.25 42.01
CA SER A 21 -16.78 7.75 40.71
C SER A 21 -15.35 8.18 40.41
N ASP A 22 -15.01 9.46 40.66
CA ASP A 22 -13.64 9.97 40.44
C ASP A 22 -12.62 9.22 41.29
N ARG A 23 -12.90 9.01 42.58
CA ARG A 23 -12.02 8.22 43.46
C ARG A 23 -11.90 6.75 43.06
N ALA A 24 -12.96 6.15 42.55
CA ALA A 24 -12.90 4.78 42.04
C ALA A 24 -12.09 4.68 40.76
N MET A 25 -12.22 5.67 39.86
CA MET A 25 -11.45 5.76 38.62
C MET A 25 -9.96 6.00 38.88
N GLU A 26 -9.61 6.89 39.83
CA GLU A 26 -8.19 7.11 40.21
C GLU A 26 -7.55 5.82 40.74
N ARG A 27 -8.25 5.05 41.59
CA ARG A 27 -7.75 3.74 42.07
C ARG A 27 -7.57 2.75 40.93
N LEU A 28 -8.48 2.75 39.95
CA LEU A 28 -8.34 1.89 38.77
C LEU A 28 -7.11 2.28 37.94
N VAL A 29 -6.89 3.60 37.74
CA VAL A 29 -5.71 4.09 37.03
C VAL A 29 -4.42 3.72 37.78
N ASP A 30 -4.38 3.85 39.10
CA ASP A 30 -3.24 3.43 39.91
C ASP A 30 -2.95 1.93 39.74
N ALA A 31 -4.00 1.07 39.81
CA ALA A 31 -3.84 -0.38 39.61
C ALA A 31 -3.36 -0.73 38.19
N ILE A 32 -3.83 -0.02 37.15
CA ILE A 32 -3.35 -0.19 35.78
C ILE A 32 -1.88 0.25 35.67
N GLY A 33 -1.49 1.31 36.38
CA GLY A 33 -0.11 1.77 36.48
C GLY A 33 0.82 0.74 37.14
N GLU A 34 0.33 0.02 38.15
CA GLU A 34 1.07 -1.08 38.82
C GLU A 34 1.34 -2.25 37.87
N GLU A 35 0.46 -2.52 36.91
CA GLU A 35 0.69 -3.52 35.82
C GLU A 35 1.65 -3.01 34.73
N GLY A 36 2.19 -1.79 34.85
CA GLY A 36 3.21 -1.25 33.95
C GLY A 36 2.68 -0.46 32.76
N TYR A 37 1.42 -0.04 32.79
CA TYR A 37 0.82 0.78 31.74
C TYR A 37 0.89 2.27 32.06
N GLU A 38 1.00 3.11 31.02
CA GLU A 38 0.78 4.55 31.12
C GLU A 38 -0.65 4.88 30.64
N VAL A 39 -1.38 5.63 31.45
CA VAL A 39 -2.79 5.98 31.15
C VAL A 39 -2.89 7.41 30.64
N VAL A 40 -3.28 7.57 29.36
CA VAL A 40 -3.68 8.85 28.80
C VAL A 40 -5.16 9.07 29.10
N ARG A 41 -5.52 10.26 29.58
CA ARG A 41 -6.88 10.57 30.03
C ARG A 41 -7.45 11.74 29.24
N THR A 42 -8.72 11.63 28.87
CA THR A 42 -9.51 12.74 28.33
C THR A 42 -10.93 12.70 28.86
N THR A 43 -11.50 13.88 29.06
CA THR A 43 -12.89 14.06 29.49
C THR A 43 -13.79 14.53 28.36
N SER A 44 -13.21 14.90 27.20
CA SER A 44 -13.93 15.37 26.02
C SER A 44 -14.13 14.22 25.03
N PRO A 45 -15.37 13.94 24.59
CA PRO A 45 -15.64 12.99 23.52
C PRO A 45 -14.91 13.33 22.22
N GLU A 46 -14.83 14.62 21.87
CA GLU A 46 -14.17 15.10 20.67
C GLU A 46 -12.66 14.82 20.71
N ASP A 47 -12.01 15.09 21.86
CA ASP A 47 -10.59 14.76 22.05
C ASP A 47 -10.38 13.25 22.05
N GLY A 48 -11.30 12.49 22.66
CA GLY A 48 -11.29 11.03 22.64
C GLY A 48 -11.34 10.48 21.21
N LEU A 49 -12.27 10.98 20.40
CA LEU A 49 -12.39 10.60 18.98
C LEU A 49 -11.13 11.01 18.20
N SER A 50 -10.62 12.21 18.42
CA SER A 50 -9.38 12.68 17.79
C SER A 50 -8.20 11.78 18.13
N LEU A 51 -8.02 11.40 19.40
CA LEU A 51 -6.93 10.53 19.84
C LEU A 51 -7.01 9.14 19.22
N VAL A 52 -8.18 8.49 19.21
CA VAL A 52 -8.31 7.13 18.62
C VAL A 52 -8.16 7.12 17.10
N THR A 53 -8.41 8.23 16.42
CA THR A 53 -8.25 8.34 14.97
C THR A 53 -6.85 8.75 14.56
N SER A 54 -6.13 9.53 15.38
CA SER A 54 -4.78 10.03 15.06
C SER A 54 -3.65 9.15 15.58
N ASP A 55 -3.85 8.42 16.68
CA ASP A 55 -2.83 7.61 17.33
C ASP A 55 -3.26 6.15 17.50
N PRO A 56 -2.70 5.21 16.70
CA PRO A 56 -3.00 3.78 16.81
C PRO A 56 -2.21 3.06 17.91
N SER A 57 -1.40 3.75 18.71
CA SER A 57 -0.46 3.11 19.66
C SER A 57 -1.11 2.59 20.95
N TYR A 58 -2.38 2.90 21.19
CA TYR A 58 -3.07 2.42 22.39
C TYR A 58 -3.27 0.91 22.36
N SER A 59 -2.82 0.25 23.43
CA SER A 59 -2.98 -1.21 23.62
C SER A 59 -4.39 -1.60 24.04
N THR A 60 -5.12 -0.69 24.65
CA THR A 60 -6.53 -0.85 25.03
C THR A 60 -7.20 0.51 25.28
N ILE A 61 -8.52 0.52 25.21
CA ILE A 61 -9.34 1.71 25.43
C ILE A 61 -10.34 1.41 26.52
N LEU A 62 -10.36 2.27 27.54
CA LEU A 62 -11.39 2.33 28.56
C LEU A 62 -12.34 3.48 28.21
N LEU A 63 -13.58 3.16 27.95
CA LEU A 63 -14.57 4.12 27.49
C LEU A 63 -15.76 4.13 28.45
N ASP A 64 -16.04 5.28 29.03
CA ASP A 64 -17.26 5.48 29.78
C ASP A 64 -18.45 5.56 28.81
N TRP A 65 -19.50 4.79 29.08
CA TRP A 65 -20.72 4.84 28.29
C TRP A 65 -21.48 6.13 28.49
N ASP A 66 -21.41 6.69 29.70
CA ASP A 66 -22.13 7.91 30.15
C ASP A 66 -21.17 9.10 30.16
N LEU A 67 -20.76 9.57 28.97
CA LEU A 67 -19.74 10.61 28.85
C LEU A 67 -20.16 11.99 29.31
N GLU A 68 -21.47 12.34 29.46
CA GLU A 68 -21.93 13.67 29.86
C GLU A 68 -23.28 13.74 30.65
N GLY A 69 -23.71 12.69 31.38
CA GLY A 69 -24.90 12.74 32.30
C GLY A 69 -26.22 13.21 31.68
N GLU A 70 -27.12 12.32 31.35
CA GLU A 70 -28.56 12.50 31.11
C GLU A 70 -29.10 12.94 29.72
N SER A 71 -28.38 13.02 28.62
CA SER A 71 -28.98 13.31 27.31
C SER A 71 -28.78 12.25 26.24
N GLN A 72 -29.78 12.09 25.34
CA GLN A 72 -29.71 11.18 24.19
C GLN A 72 -28.56 11.45 23.19
N PHE A 73 -27.79 12.50 23.38
CA PHE A 73 -26.63 12.86 22.59
C PHE A 73 -25.37 12.05 22.96
N GLU A 74 -25.27 11.56 24.16
CA GLU A 74 -24.11 10.92 24.77
C GLU A 74 -23.92 9.48 24.29
N GLU A 75 -25.00 8.75 24.11
CA GLU A 75 -24.96 7.41 23.46
C GLU A 75 -24.32 7.47 22.09
N ARG A 76 -24.45 8.60 21.37
CA ARG A 76 -23.82 8.81 20.07
C ARG A 76 -22.32 9.01 20.19
N ALA A 77 -21.82 9.77 21.14
CA ALA A 77 -20.40 10.07 21.28
C ALA A 77 -19.57 8.80 21.58
N ALA A 78 -20.01 7.96 22.52
CA ALA A 78 -19.34 6.69 22.80
C ALA A 78 -19.39 5.73 21.58
N LEU A 79 -20.50 5.69 20.87
CA LEU A 79 -20.63 4.88 19.65
C LEU A 79 -19.71 5.37 18.53
N ASP A 80 -19.60 6.67 18.33
CA ASP A 80 -18.73 7.27 17.32
C ASP A 80 -17.25 7.02 17.64
N ILE A 81 -16.86 7.05 18.93
CA ILE A 81 -15.51 6.65 19.36
C ILE A 81 -15.28 5.17 19.06
N ILE A 82 -16.21 4.26 19.40
CA ILE A 82 -16.10 2.84 19.08
C ILE A 82 -15.95 2.62 17.56
N ARG A 83 -16.75 3.30 16.75
CA ARG A 83 -16.65 3.24 15.29
C ARG A 83 -15.31 3.76 14.79
N GLY A 84 -14.83 4.88 15.34
CA GLY A 84 -13.53 5.45 15.02
C GLY A 84 -12.38 4.45 15.27
N VAL A 85 -12.40 3.78 16.43
CA VAL A 85 -11.45 2.70 16.73
C VAL A 85 -11.56 1.55 15.72
N ARG A 86 -12.78 1.07 15.47
CA ARG A 86 -13.03 -0.11 14.62
C ARG A 86 -12.77 0.15 13.14
N HIS A 87 -12.82 1.40 12.72
CA HIS A 87 -12.45 1.81 11.37
C HIS A 87 -10.97 1.50 11.06
N ARG A 88 -10.10 1.58 12.05
CA ARG A 88 -8.66 1.31 11.89
C ARG A 88 -8.24 -0.04 12.49
N ASN A 89 -8.83 -0.46 13.60
CA ASN A 89 -8.41 -1.62 14.35
C ASN A 89 -9.59 -2.43 14.92
N LYS A 90 -9.87 -3.58 14.29
CA LYS A 90 -10.95 -4.49 14.73
C LYS A 90 -10.61 -5.27 16.00
N LYS A 91 -9.32 -5.33 16.41
CA LYS A 91 -8.85 -6.27 17.44
C LYS A 91 -8.51 -5.60 18.77
N VAL A 92 -8.18 -4.30 18.79
CA VAL A 92 -7.82 -3.63 20.05
C VAL A 92 -8.94 -3.78 21.08
N PRO A 93 -8.64 -4.19 22.34
CA PRO A 93 -9.67 -4.33 23.35
C PRO A 93 -10.30 -2.98 23.69
N ILE A 94 -11.63 -2.92 23.72
CA ILE A 94 -12.39 -1.80 24.24
C ILE A 94 -13.14 -2.30 25.47
N PHE A 95 -12.83 -1.72 26.63
CA PHE A 95 -13.53 -1.98 27.89
C PHE A 95 -14.53 -0.84 28.11
N LEU A 96 -15.82 -1.20 28.20
CA LEU A 96 -16.88 -0.23 28.40
C LEU A 96 -17.21 -0.11 29.89
N ILE A 97 -17.06 1.07 30.45
CA ILE A 97 -17.46 1.37 31.82
C ILE A 97 -18.95 1.70 31.80
N ALA A 98 -19.76 0.88 32.46
CA ALA A 98 -21.21 1.08 32.49
C ALA A 98 -21.83 0.50 33.78
N ASP A 99 -22.94 1.09 34.22
CA ASP A 99 -23.73 0.54 35.32
C ASP A 99 -24.48 -0.73 34.89
N ARG A 100 -24.71 -1.66 35.81
CA ARG A 100 -25.39 -2.95 35.54
C ARG A 100 -26.79 -2.77 34.93
N THR A 101 -27.47 -1.71 35.25
CA THR A 101 -28.81 -1.38 34.69
C THR A 101 -28.73 -0.99 33.23
N LEU A 102 -27.67 -0.29 32.82
CA LEU A 102 -27.45 0.21 31.46
C LEU A 102 -27.02 -0.91 30.51
N VAL A 103 -26.27 -1.92 30.99
CA VAL A 103 -25.78 -3.03 30.14
C VAL A 103 -26.93 -3.77 29.44
N SER A 104 -28.11 -3.92 30.09
CA SER A 104 -29.26 -4.57 29.46
C SER A 104 -29.95 -3.74 28.37
N GLU A 105 -29.65 -2.45 28.28
CA GLU A 105 -30.23 -1.50 27.33
C GLU A 105 -29.27 -1.16 26.18
N LEU A 106 -28.04 -1.65 26.24
CA LEU A 106 -27.03 -1.36 25.21
C LEU A 106 -27.44 -1.90 23.84
N PRO A 107 -27.23 -1.13 22.76
CA PRO A 107 -27.46 -1.59 21.41
C PRO A 107 -26.62 -2.83 21.07
N LEU A 108 -27.20 -3.77 20.34
CA LEU A 108 -26.51 -4.99 19.91
C LEU A 108 -25.22 -4.68 19.10
N GLU A 109 -25.21 -3.56 18.41
CA GLU A 109 -24.05 -3.05 17.66
C GLU A 109 -22.87 -2.78 18.61
N VAL A 110 -23.11 -2.15 19.74
CA VAL A 110 -22.08 -1.88 20.78
C VAL A 110 -21.58 -3.17 21.38
N ILE A 111 -22.51 -4.06 21.76
CA ILE A 111 -22.17 -5.36 22.39
C ILE A 111 -21.19 -6.18 21.54
N LYS A 112 -21.33 -6.13 20.22
CA LYS A 112 -20.44 -6.86 19.28
C LYS A 112 -19.06 -6.23 19.08
N GLN A 113 -18.90 -4.97 19.45
CA GLN A 113 -17.68 -4.20 19.17
C GLN A 113 -16.81 -3.97 20.40
N VAL A 114 -17.35 -4.14 21.61
CA VAL A 114 -16.58 -4.04 22.85
C VAL A 114 -16.03 -5.40 23.26
N HIS A 115 -14.91 -5.38 23.98
CA HIS A 115 -14.29 -6.60 24.49
C HIS A 115 -15.00 -7.07 25.75
N GLU A 116 -15.28 -6.15 26.66
CA GLU A 116 -15.84 -6.46 27.97
C GLU A 116 -16.46 -5.22 28.61
N TYR A 117 -17.29 -5.47 29.67
CA TYR A 117 -17.88 -4.42 30.51
C TYR A 117 -17.18 -4.35 31.85
N ILE A 118 -16.95 -3.13 32.34
CA ILE A 118 -16.41 -2.85 33.67
C ILE A 118 -17.51 -2.29 34.55
N HIS A 119 -17.67 -2.88 35.72
CA HIS A 119 -18.52 -2.38 36.78
C HIS A 119 -17.67 -1.69 37.85
N LEU A 120 -17.46 -0.40 37.71
CA LEU A 120 -16.52 0.37 38.54
C LEU A 120 -16.69 0.19 40.05
N PHE A 121 -17.93 -0.05 40.52
CA PHE A 121 -18.26 -0.25 41.94
C PHE A 121 -18.49 -1.74 42.30
N GLY A 122 -18.46 -2.64 41.34
CA GLY A 122 -18.76 -4.05 41.55
C GLY A 122 -17.52 -4.94 41.61
N ASP A 123 -16.46 -4.54 40.92
CA ASP A 123 -15.21 -5.26 40.84
C ASP A 123 -14.09 -4.46 41.54
N THR A 124 -13.03 -5.13 42.02
CA THR A 124 -11.88 -4.40 42.58
C THR A 124 -10.99 -3.85 41.46
N PRO A 125 -10.31 -2.70 41.67
CA PRO A 125 -9.42 -2.10 40.67
C PRO A 125 -8.34 -3.08 40.17
N GLU A 126 -7.77 -3.87 41.08
CA GLU A 126 -6.71 -4.85 40.75
C GLU A 126 -7.25 -5.99 39.87
N PHE A 127 -8.50 -6.42 40.11
CA PHE A 127 -9.14 -7.45 39.29
C PHE A 127 -9.42 -6.92 37.87
N ILE A 128 -9.88 -5.69 37.75
CA ILE A 128 -10.10 -5.03 36.44
C ILE A 128 -8.77 -4.89 35.71
N ALA A 129 -7.71 -4.39 36.38
CA ALA A 129 -6.38 -4.23 35.80
C ALA A 129 -5.79 -5.56 35.28
N SER A 130 -5.93 -6.64 36.04
CA SER A 130 -5.47 -7.98 35.61
C SER A 130 -6.23 -8.52 34.40
N ARG A 131 -7.55 -8.27 34.31
CA ARG A 131 -8.36 -8.64 33.12
C ARG A 131 -7.93 -7.84 31.90
N LEU A 132 -7.68 -6.54 32.07
CA LEU A 132 -7.16 -5.67 31.03
C LEU A 132 -5.81 -6.16 30.52
N ASP A 133 -4.87 -6.46 31.42
CA ASP A 133 -3.55 -7.01 31.06
C ASP A 133 -3.69 -8.30 30.27
N THR A 134 -4.51 -9.25 30.71
CA THR A 134 -4.78 -10.48 29.96
C THR A 134 -5.34 -10.23 28.55
N ALA A 135 -6.23 -9.24 28.40
CA ALA A 135 -6.81 -8.90 27.11
C ALA A 135 -5.77 -8.25 26.18
N VAL A 136 -4.93 -7.38 26.73
CA VAL A 136 -3.84 -6.71 25.99
C VAL A 136 -2.79 -7.73 25.54
N GLU A 137 -2.40 -8.67 26.40
CA GLU A 137 -1.48 -9.74 26.04
C GLU A 137 -2.00 -10.57 24.85
N ARG A 138 -3.26 -11.00 24.91
CA ARG A 138 -3.92 -11.71 23.79
C ARG A 138 -4.00 -10.87 22.52
N TYR A 139 -4.29 -9.58 22.65
CA TYR A 139 -4.32 -8.66 21.52
C TYR A 139 -2.95 -8.58 20.85
N HIS A 140 -1.87 -8.40 21.62
CA HIS A 140 -0.52 -8.35 21.07
C HIS A 140 -0.11 -9.67 20.39
N GLU A 141 -0.46 -10.82 20.97
CA GLU A 141 -0.22 -12.12 20.32
C GLU A 141 -0.94 -12.24 18.95
N GLN A 142 -2.17 -11.73 18.86
CA GLN A 142 -2.99 -11.77 17.65
C GLN A 142 -2.65 -10.67 16.63
N LEU A 143 -1.97 -9.61 17.07
CA LEU A 143 -1.58 -8.49 16.22
C LEU A 143 -0.45 -8.88 15.28
N LEU A 144 0.48 -9.70 15.77
CA LEU A 144 1.70 -10.05 15.06
C LEU A 144 1.41 -11.01 13.90
N PRO A 145 1.88 -10.69 12.68
CA PRO A 145 1.74 -11.58 11.54
C PRO A 145 2.64 -12.84 11.69
N PRO A 146 2.37 -13.90 10.90
CA PRO A 146 2.91 -15.22 11.16
C PRO A 146 4.42 -15.31 11.28
N TYR A 147 5.15 -14.73 10.33
CA TYR A 147 6.62 -14.81 10.31
C TYR A 147 7.27 -13.91 11.37
N PHE A 148 6.83 -12.67 11.46
CA PHE A 148 7.39 -11.71 12.42
C PHE A 148 7.18 -12.15 13.86
N ARG A 149 6.04 -12.74 14.18
CA ARG A 149 5.76 -13.34 15.49
C ARG A 149 6.78 -14.42 15.87
N GLU A 150 7.06 -15.34 14.96
CA GLU A 150 8.02 -16.43 15.26
C GLU A 150 9.47 -15.90 15.30
N LEU A 151 9.81 -14.89 14.52
CA LEU A 151 11.11 -14.22 14.60
C LEU A 151 11.32 -13.55 15.97
N LEU A 152 10.30 -12.86 16.50
CA LEU A 152 10.37 -12.26 17.84
C LEU A 152 10.57 -13.35 18.91
N LYS A 153 9.76 -14.42 18.90
CA LYS A 153 9.92 -15.53 19.83
C LYS A 153 11.31 -16.15 19.77
N TYR A 154 11.85 -16.33 18.58
CA TYR A 154 13.21 -16.86 18.41
C TYR A 154 14.26 -15.92 19.02
N ASN A 155 14.13 -14.63 18.81
CA ASN A 155 15.05 -13.64 19.38
C ASN A 155 14.99 -13.61 20.92
N ASP A 156 13.81 -13.76 21.51
CA ASP A 156 13.63 -13.77 22.97
C ASP A 156 14.27 -15.00 23.63
N GLN A 157 14.36 -16.14 22.93
CA GLN A 157 15.00 -17.35 23.42
C GLN A 157 16.51 -17.21 23.59
N SER A 158 17.12 -16.12 23.09
CA SER A 158 18.54 -15.78 23.24
C SER A 158 19.49 -16.95 22.90
N ALA A 159 19.21 -17.66 21.81
CA ALA A 159 19.99 -18.80 21.37
C ALA A 159 21.43 -18.41 21.03
N TYR A 160 22.40 -19.23 21.50
CA TYR A 160 23.80 -19.07 21.10
C TYR A 160 24.00 -19.71 19.74
N SER A 161 24.27 -18.88 18.71
CA SER A 161 24.57 -19.37 17.37
C SER A 161 26.03 -19.79 17.23
N TRP A 162 26.27 -20.96 16.62
CA TRP A 162 27.57 -21.43 16.16
C TRP A 162 27.58 -21.55 14.61
N ASP A 163 26.71 -20.81 13.96
CA ASP A 163 26.48 -20.79 12.52
C ASP A 163 26.70 -19.40 11.94
N ALA A 164 26.54 -19.26 10.62
CA ALA A 164 26.45 -17.95 9.95
C ALA A 164 25.20 -17.18 10.41
N PRO A 165 25.18 -15.84 10.31
CA PRO A 165 26.27 -14.98 9.83
C PRO A 165 27.37 -14.73 10.86
N GLY A 166 28.59 -14.46 10.39
CA GLY A 166 29.79 -14.34 11.22
C GLY A 166 29.79 -13.21 12.25
N HIS A 167 28.83 -12.30 12.23
CA HIS A 167 28.69 -11.27 13.27
C HIS A 167 28.02 -11.79 14.54
N MET A 168 27.45 -13.00 14.54
CA MET A 168 26.89 -13.67 15.73
C MET A 168 25.94 -12.76 16.52
N GLY A 169 24.82 -12.37 15.90
CA GLY A 169 23.84 -11.47 16.52
C GLY A 169 24.39 -10.08 16.84
N GLY A 170 25.42 -9.64 16.13
CA GLY A 170 26.02 -8.31 16.29
C GLY A 170 27.28 -8.29 17.19
N VAL A 171 27.60 -9.39 17.91
CA VAL A 171 28.74 -9.44 18.86
C VAL A 171 30.07 -9.10 18.18
N ALA A 172 30.28 -9.51 16.93
CA ALA A 172 31.53 -9.21 16.20
C ALA A 172 31.73 -7.71 16.02
N PHE A 173 30.66 -6.92 15.81
CA PHE A 173 30.75 -5.47 15.68
C PHE A 173 31.24 -4.78 16.97
N LEU A 174 30.85 -5.30 18.13
CA LEU A 174 31.26 -4.75 19.42
C LEU A 174 32.76 -4.88 19.72
N LYS A 175 33.49 -5.74 18.97
CA LYS A 175 34.92 -5.98 19.15
C LYS A 175 35.83 -4.92 18.50
N HIS A 176 35.26 -3.95 17.78
CA HIS A 176 36.03 -2.93 17.07
C HIS A 176 35.30 -1.56 17.12
N PRO A 177 36.00 -0.43 17.32
CA PRO A 177 35.36 0.88 17.44
C PRO A 177 34.43 1.24 16.28
N VAL A 178 34.81 0.98 15.01
CA VAL A 178 33.93 1.22 13.84
C VAL A 178 32.70 0.35 13.91
N GLY A 179 32.84 -0.90 14.36
CA GLY A 179 31.70 -1.81 14.54
C GLY A 179 30.75 -1.35 15.65
N GLN A 180 31.28 -0.78 16.74
CA GLN A 180 30.45 -0.23 17.82
C GLN A 180 29.54 0.90 17.33
N GLU A 181 30.06 1.80 16.45
CA GLU A 181 29.24 2.85 15.84
C GLU A 181 28.13 2.25 14.96
N PHE A 182 28.45 1.23 14.15
CA PHE A 182 27.50 0.50 13.33
C PHE A 182 26.41 -0.17 14.20
N HIS A 183 26.83 -0.87 15.25
CA HIS A 183 25.91 -1.53 16.19
C HIS A 183 24.97 -0.54 16.90
N ARG A 184 25.52 0.62 17.33
CA ARG A 184 24.73 1.68 17.96
C ARG A 184 23.70 2.28 17.03
N PHE A 185 24.05 2.46 15.75
CA PHE A 185 23.16 3.04 14.76
C PHE A 185 22.00 2.10 14.40
N PHE A 186 22.27 0.82 14.12
CA PHE A 186 21.25 -0.14 13.71
C PHE A 186 20.48 -0.79 14.87
N GLY A 187 21.07 -0.83 16.05
CA GLY A 187 20.49 -1.45 17.22
C GLY A 187 20.66 -2.97 17.29
N GLU A 188 20.56 -3.51 18.48
CA GLU A 188 20.77 -4.92 18.77
C GLU A 188 19.73 -5.81 18.09
N ASN A 189 18.46 -5.42 18.10
CA ASN A 189 17.36 -6.25 17.59
C ASN A 189 17.49 -6.55 16.10
N LEU A 190 17.89 -5.57 15.28
CA LEU A 190 18.12 -5.80 13.85
C LEU A 190 19.24 -6.83 13.63
N LEU A 191 20.35 -6.68 14.36
CA LEU A 191 21.52 -7.54 14.20
C LEU A 191 21.27 -8.95 14.72
N ARG A 192 20.47 -9.11 15.78
CA ARG A 192 20.05 -10.42 16.31
C ARG A 192 19.03 -11.11 15.40
N SER A 193 18.28 -10.36 14.62
CA SER A 193 17.30 -10.90 13.67
C SER A 193 17.93 -11.34 12.34
N ASP A 194 19.20 -11.03 12.09
CA ASP A 194 19.93 -11.53 10.93
C ASP A 194 20.57 -12.89 11.27
N LEU A 195 19.91 -13.95 10.81
CA LEU A 195 20.13 -15.33 11.25
C LEU A 195 20.60 -16.21 10.09
N GLY A 196 21.15 -17.38 10.42
CA GLY A 196 21.46 -18.44 9.46
C GLY A 196 20.24 -19.25 9.05
N ILE A 197 20.29 -19.83 7.87
CA ILE A 197 19.22 -20.68 7.29
C ILE A 197 18.93 -21.94 8.11
N SER A 198 19.82 -22.34 9.00
CA SER A 198 19.67 -23.52 9.87
C SER A 198 18.73 -23.33 11.05
N SER A 199 18.10 -22.16 11.20
CA SER A 199 17.15 -21.87 12.27
C SER A 199 15.82 -22.60 12.04
N ALA A 200 15.78 -23.90 12.36
CA ALA A 200 14.64 -24.79 12.12
C ALA A 200 13.28 -24.26 12.60
N PRO A 201 13.16 -23.53 13.73
CA PRO A 201 11.88 -22.97 14.16
C PRO A 201 11.30 -21.91 13.19
N LEU A 202 12.16 -21.27 12.38
CA LEU A 202 11.76 -20.25 11.42
C LEU A 202 11.39 -20.81 10.04
N GLY A 203 11.42 -22.15 9.87
CA GLY A 203 11.04 -22.78 8.61
C GLY A 203 12.04 -22.55 7.47
N SER A 204 11.58 -22.73 6.24
CA SER A 204 12.38 -22.50 5.03
C SER A 204 11.68 -21.51 4.10
N TRP A 205 12.35 -20.38 3.82
CA TRP A 205 11.89 -19.41 2.84
C TRP A 205 11.99 -19.94 1.40
N LEU A 206 13.03 -20.73 1.09
CA LEU A 206 13.22 -21.30 -0.26
C LEU A 206 12.22 -22.40 -0.59
N ASP A 207 11.75 -23.14 0.41
CA ASP A 207 10.76 -24.20 0.24
C ASP A 207 9.34 -23.76 0.58
N HIS A 208 9.14 -22.50 1.00
CA HIS A 208 7.85 -21.90 1.37
C HIS A 208 7.11 -22.69 2.48
N ILE A 209 7.83 -23.25 3.44
CA ILE A 209 7.28 -24.04 4.54
C ILE A 209 7.51 -23.40 5.91
N GLY A 210 6.60 -23.71 6.84
CA GLY A 210 6.59 -23.11 8.17
C GLY A 210 6.20 -21.63 8.14
N PRO A 211 6.73 -20.80 9.07
CA PRO A 211 6.35 -19.39 9.18
C PRO A 211 6.45 -18.56 7.89
N PRO A 212 7.47 -18.69 7.00
CA PRO A 212 7.49 -18.00 5.72
C PRO A 212 6.31 -18.39 4.83
N GLY A 213 6.03 -19.67 4.68
CA GLY A 213 4.90 -20.14 3.88
C GLY A 213 3.54 -19.73 4.46
N ASP A 214 3.39 -19.70 5.81
CA ASP A 214 2.18 -19.18 6.46
C ASP A 214 2.00 -17.69 6.18
N SER A 215 3.08 -16.94 6.20
CA SER A 215 3.11 -15.52 5.89
C SER A 215 2.73 -15.24 4.42
N GLU A 216 3.30 -15.99 3.47
CA GLU A 216 2.98 -15.88 2.05
C GLU A 216 1.52 -16.25 1.75
N ARG A 217 0.97 -17.27 2.42
CA ARG A 217 -0.47 -17.60 2.34
C ARG A 217 -1.35 -16.49 2.90
N ASN A 218 -0.94 -15.87 4.01
CA ASN A 218 -1.66 -14.72 4.55
C ASN A 218 -1.61 -13.53 3.60
N ALA A 219 -0.45 -13.22 3.01
CA ALA A 219 -0.33 -12.18 1.99
C ALA A 219 -1.18 -12.49 0.75
N ALA A 220 -1.20 -13.75 0.28
CA ALA A 220 -2.04 -14.16 -0.85
C ALA A 220 -3.53 -13.85 -0.58
N ARG A 221 -4.03 -14.19 0.62
CA ARG A 221 -5.39 -13.84 1.07
C ARG A 221 -5.62 -12.32 1.04
N ILE A 222 -4.69 -11.55 1.61
CA ILE A 222 -4.81 -10.09 1.73
C ILE A 222 -4.81 -9.44 0.34
N PHE A 223 -3.93 -9.87 -0.57
CA PHE A 223 -3.83 -9.29 -1.92
C PHE A 223 -4.80 -9.92 -2.93
N GLY A 224 -5.50 -11.01 -2.58
CA GLY A 224 -6.49 -11.68 -3.45
C GLY A 224 -5.84 -12.56 -4.53
N ALA A 225 -4.72 -13.17 -4.21
CA ALA A 225 -3.99 -14.11 -5.05
C ALA A 225 -4.24 -15.57 -4.59
N ASP A 226 -4.01 -16.53 -5.49
CA ASP A 226 -3.94 -17.95 -5.13
C ASP A 226 -2.57 -18.27 -4.51
N TRP A 227 -1.49 -17.71 -5.07
CA TRP A 227 -0.13 -17.83 -4.54
C TRP A 227 0.53 -16.46 -4.41
N THR A 228 1.33 -16.30 -3.36
CA THR A 228 2.23 -15.16 -3.18
C THR A 228 3.61 -15.66 -2.80
N PHE A 229 4.64 -15.08 -3.42
CA PHE A 229 6.06 -15.36 -3.13
C PHE A 229 6.73 -14.07 -2.65
N TYR A 230 7.42 -14.14 -1.52
CA TYR A 230 8.25 -13.04 -1.03
C TYR A 230 9.61 -13.06 -1.71
N VAL A 231 9.94 -12.00 -2.42
CA VAL A 231 11.19 -11.90 -3.19
C VAL A 231 12.08 -10.81 -2.60
N LEU A 232 13.31 -11.18 -2.27
CA LEU A 232 14.26 -10.33 -1.55
C LEU A 232 15.23 -9.57 -2.49
N GLY A 233 15.04 -9.67 -3.79
CA GLY A 233 15.85 -8.98 -4.81
C GLY A 233 15.11 -7.87 -5.56
N GLY A 234 13.97 -7.41 -5.02
CA GLY A 234 13.12 -6.39 -5.64
C GLY A 234 12.33 -6.92 -6.83
N SER A 235 11.44 -6.08 -7.38
CA SER A 235 10.66 -6.44 -8.57
C SER A 235 11.51 -6.79 -9.79
N SER A 236 12.76 -6.36 -9.85
CA SER A 236 13.68 -6.80 -10.90
C SER A 236 13.90 -8.31 -10.87
N THR A 237 14.13 -8.87 -9.68
CA THR A 237 14.25 -10.32 -9.48
C THR A 237 12.89 -11.00 -9.65
N SER A 238 11.81 -10.41 -9.15
CA SER A 238 10.45 -10.94 -9.31
C SER A 238 10.06 -11.10 -10.79
N ASN A 239 10.35 -10.11 -11.62
CA ASN A 239 10.12 -10.17 -13.07
C ASN A 239 10.93 -11.30 -13.74
N GLN A 240 12.16 -11.54 -13.27
CA GLN A 240 13.00 -12.63 -13.78
C GLN A 240 12.46 -14.00 -13.35
N ILE A 241 12.00 -14.13 -12.10
CA ILE A 241 11.37 -15.35 -11.58
C ILE A 241 10.16 -15.73 -12.44
N VAL A 242 9.24 -14.77 -12.64
CA VAL A 242 8.04 -15.01 -13.47
C VAL A 242 8.45 -15.41 -14.88
N GLY A 243 9.37 -14.68 -15.51
CA GLY A 243 9.82 -15.02 -16.86
C GLY A 243 10.44 -16.42 -16.96
N HIS A 244 11.33 -16.80 -16.04
CA HIS A 244 11.93 -18.14 -16.02
C HIS A 244 10.92 -19.25 -15.71
N GLY A 245 9.91 -18.96 -14.90
CA GLY A 245 8.87 -19.93 -14.55
C GLY A 245 7.88 -20.23 -15.68
N VAL A 246 7.78 -19.35 -16.71
CA VAL A 246 6.70 -19.47 -17.73
C VAL A 246 7.17 -19.38 -19.19
N ILE A 247 8.41 -18.98 -19.46
CA ILE A 247 8.94 -18.80 -20.82
C ILE A 247 9.95 -19.91 -21.12
N ALA A 248 9.77 -20.58 -22.24
CA ALA A 248 10.79 -21.49 -22.80
C ALA A 248 11.56 -20.80 -23.94
N GLN A 249 12.73 -21.35 -24.26
CA GLN A 249 13.56 -20.88 -25.37
C GLN A 249 12.75 -20.84 -26.67
N ASP A 250 12.92 -19.77 -27.44
CA ASP A 250 12.24 -19.49 -28.69
C ASP A 250 10.73 -19.29 -28.63
N ASP A 251 10.14 -19.12 -27.40
CA ASP A 251 8.74 -18.70 -27.25
C ASP A 251 8.56 -17.25 -27.69
N ILE A 252 7.46 -16.97 -28.39
CA ILE A 252 7.04 -15.58 -28.64
C ILE A 252 6.45 -14.99 -27.36
N VAL A 253 7.01 -13.85 -26.96
CA VAL A 253 6.56 -13.06 -25.82
C VAL A 253 6.10 -11.69 -26.28
N LEU A 254 4.88 -11.31 -25.90
CA LEU A 254 4.34 -9.98 -26.13
C LEU A 254 4.77 -9.08 -24.97
N ALA A 255 5.42 -7.95 -25.23
CA ALA A 255 5.90 -7.06 -24.19
C ALA A 255 5.51 -5.60 -24.48
N ASP A 256 5.16 -4.86 -23.43
CA ASP A 256 5.06 -3.42 -23.49
C ASP A 256 6.47 -2.82 -23.74
N ALA A 257 6.60 -1.96 -24.72
CA ALA A 257 7.88 -1.31 -25.01
C ALA A 257 8.32 -0.32 -23.90
N ASN A 258 7.42 0.01 -22.96
CA ASN A 258 7.74 0.74 -21.72
C ASN A 258 8.15 -0.16 -20.56
N CYS A 259 8.31 -1.46 -20.77
CA CYS A 259 8.66 -2.40 -19.71
C CYS A 259 10.01 -2.07 -19.06
N HIS A 260 10.12 -2.42 -17.78
CA HIS A 260 11.37 -2.26 -17.04
C HIS A 260 12.50 -3.14 -17.61
N LYS A 261 13.76 -2.70 -17.43
CA LYS A 261 14.95 -3.44 -17.91
C LYS A 261 14.99 -4.91 -17.46
N SER A 262 14.45 -5.23 -16.28
CA SER A 262 14.40 -6.61 -15.78
C SER A 262 13.59 -7.54 -16.70
N ILE A 263 12.54 -7.04 -17.35
CA ILE A 263 11.79 -7.78 -18.37
C ILE A 263 12.70 -8.07 -19.57
N CYS A 264 13.41 -7.06 -20.10
CA CYS A 264 14.33 -7.25 -21.20
C CYS A 264 15.44 -8.26 -20.85
N HIS A 265 15.97 -8.21 -19.61
CA HIS A 265 16.96 -9.18 -19.14
C HIS A 265 16.36 -10.59 -19.07
N SER A 266 15.15 -10.75 -18.55
CA SER A 266 14.43 -12.03 -18.52
C SER A 266 14.25 -12.61 -19.93
N LEU A 267 13.78 -11.80 -20.88
CA LEU A 267 13.62 -12.21 -22.28
C LEU A 267 14.94 -12.64 -22.91
N THR A 268 16.04 -11.96 -22.58
CA THR A 268 17.37 -12.29 -23.08
C THR A 268 17.88 -13.63 -22.52
N VAL A 269 17.74 -13.83 -21.20
CA VAL A 269 18.27 -15.04 -20.54
C VAL A 269 17.44 -16.28 -20.88
N THR A 270 16.11 -16.14 -21.02
CA THR A 270 15.24 -17.23 -21.44
C THR A 270 15.35 -17.57 -22.93
N GLY A 271 15.99 -16.71 -23.74
CA GLY A 271 16.04 -16.87 -25.19
C GLY A 271 14.70 -16.64 -25.89
N ALA A 272 13.81 -15.85 -25.27
CA ALA A 272 12.52 -15.52 -25.83
C ALA A 272 12.59 -14.72 -27.13
N ARG A 273 11.52 -14.73 -27.91
CA ARG A 273 11.33 -13.97 -29.16
C ARG A 273 10.37 -12.81 -28.89
N PRO A 274 10.86 -11.60 -28.54
CA PRO A 274 9.99 -10.50 -28.14
C PRO A 274 9.24 -9.88 -29.31
N VAL A 275 7.98 -9.53 -29.08
CA VAL A 275 7.15 -8.72 -29.95
C VAL A 275 6.57 -7.57 -29.12
N TYR A 276 6.88 -6.34 -29.50
CA TYR A 276 6.61 -5.19 -28.66
C TYR A 276 5.32 -4.46 -29.04
N PHE A 277 4.49 -4.16 -28.02
CA PHE A 277 3.45 -3.15 -28.11
C PHE A 277 4.05 -1.76 -27.90
N LYS A 278 3.68 -0.83 -28.74
CA LYS A 278 4.15 0.56 -28.64
C LYS A 278 3.15 1.38 -27.79
N PRO A 279 3.53 1.94 -26.65
CA PRO A 279 2.69 2.84 -25.88
C PRO A 279 2.50 4.19 -26.59
N THR A 280 1.59 5.01 -26.09
CA THR A 280 1.41 6.39 -26.51
C THR A 280 2.40 7.33 -25.82
N ARG A 281 2.44 8.59 -26.26
CA ARG A 281 3.19 9.67 -25.62
C ARG A 281 2.45 10.97 -25.83
N ASN A 282 2.31 11.77 -24.77
CA ASN A 282 1.64 13.07 -24.84
C ASN A 282 2.62 14.22 -25.15
N GLY A 283 2.10 15.43 -25.26
CA GLY A 283 2.88 16.63 -25.54
C GLY A 283 3.90 17.00 -24.48
N TYR A 284 3.67 16.62 -23.22
CA TYR A 284 4.65 16.80 -22.14
C TYR A 284 5.80 15.77 -22.17
N GLY A 285 5.76 14.83 -23.11
CA GLY A 285 6.75 13.74 -23.22
C GLY A 285 6.49 12.56 -22.29
N MET A 286 5.39 12.56 -21.52
CA MET A 286 5.01 11.46 -20.64
C MET A 286 4.57 10.25 -21.46
N ILE A 287 5.00 9.06 -21.01
CA ILE A 287 4.62 7.79 -21.63
C ILE A 287 3.22 7.42 -21.15
N GLY A 288 2.32 7.20 -22.10
CA GLY A 288 0.95 6.76 -21.88
C GLY A 288 0.79 5.24 -21.93
N LEU A 289 -0.44 4.81 -21.95
CA LEU A 289 -0.81 3.41 -22.06
C LEU A 289 -0.66 2.89 -23.51
N VAL A 290 -0.58 1.59 -23.67
CA VAL A 290 -0.77 0.93 -24.96
C VAL A 290 -2.27 0.97 -25.29
N PRO A 291 -2.72 1.60 -26.38
CA PRO A 291 -4.14 1.66 -26.74
C PRO A 291 -4.79 0.27 -26.82
N LEU A 292 -6.01 0.13 -26.28
CA LEU A 292 -6.72 -1.16 -26.17
C LEU A 292 -6.78 -1.92 -27.50
N LYS A 293 -7.04 -1.23 -28.60
CA LYS A 293 -7.06 -1.81 -29.97
C LYS A 293 -5.76 -2.53 -30.36
N ARG A 294 -4.62 -2.17 -29.73
CA ARG A 294 -3.31 -2.79 -29.99
C ARG A 294 -3.16 -4.17 -29.36
N PHE A 295 -3.94 -4.50 -28.36
CA PHE A 295 -4.00 -5.83 -27.76
C PHE A 295 -4.90 -6.81 -28.52
N SER A 296 -5.66 -6.36 -29.52
CA SER A 296 -6.56 -7.21 -30.30
C SER A 296 -5.82 -8.33 -31.02
N PRO A 297 -6.41 -9.55 -31.14
CA PRO A 297 -5.77 -10.69 -31.82
C PRO A 297 -5.28 -10.38 -33.23
N LYS A 298 -6.06 -9.60 -33.98
CA LYS A 298 -5.67 -9.16 -35.34
C LYS A 298 -4.39 -8.32 -35.34
N ASN A 299 -4.25 -7.43 -34.37
CA ASN A 299 -3.03 -6.62 -34.27
C ASN A 299 -1.84 -7.43 -33.76
N VAL A 300 -2.06 -8.33 -32.79
CA VAL A 300 -1.03 -9.26 -32.30
C VAL A 300 -0.45 -10.08 -33.45
N GLN A 301 -1.29 -10.72 -34.26
CA GLN A 301 -0.86 -11.49 -35.44
C GLN A 301 -0.07 -10.62 -36.44
N LYS A 302 -0.54 -9.38 -36.67
CA LYS A 302 0.16 -8.43 -37.55
C LYS A 302 1.56 -8.06 -37.00
N LEU A 303 1.68 -7.88 -35.69
CA LEU A 303 2.96 -7.54 -35.04
C LEU A 303 3.92 -8.75 -35.10
N ILE A 304 3.44 -9.96 -34.82
CA ILE A 304 4.20 -11.21 -34.95
C ILE A 304 4.74 -11.36 -36.37
N ALA A 305 3.87 -11.25 -37.39
CA ALA A 305 4.24 -11.37 -38.78
C ALA A 305 5.29 -10.35 -39.26
N LYS A 306 5.35 -9.17 -38.60
CA LYS A 306 6.30 -8.10 -38.91
C LYS A 306 7.60 -8.16 -38.12
N SER A 307 7.61 -8.85 -36.98
CA SER A 307 8.76 -8.92 -36.09
C SER A 307 9.87 -9.73 -36.73
N PRO A 308 11.10 -9.21 -36.78
CA PRO A 308 12.24 -9.98 -37.24
C PRO A 308 12.60 -11.14 -36.31
N PHE A 309 12.20 -11.04 -35.02
CA PHE A 309 12.50 -12.05 -34.00
C PHE A 309 11.58 -13.27 -34.05
N SER A 310 10.37 -13.14 -34.60
CA SER A 310 9.38 -14.22 -34.63
C SER A 310 9.68 -15.30 -35.70
N LYS A 311 10.59 -15.04 -36.64
CA LYS A 311 10.92 -15.97 -37.75
C LYS A 311 11.47 -17.29 -37.24
N ASP A 312 12.29 -17.24 -36.19
CA ASP A 312 12.95 -18.41 -35.61
C ASP A 312 12.25 -18.88 -34.32
N ALA A 313 10.99 -18.48 -34.12
CA ALA A 313 10.20 -18.87 -32.95
C ALA A 313 9.77 -20.34 -33.04
N ARG A 314 9.66 -21.01 -31.90
CA ARG A 314 9.21 -22.40 -31.78
C ARG A 314 7.76 -22.57 -32.25
N SER A 315 6.93 -21.57 -32.04
CA SER A 315 5.55 -21.48 -32.50
C SER A 315 5.22 -20.04 -32.89
N GLN A 316 4.25 -19.84 -33.78
CA GLN A 316 3.71 -18.51 -34.08
C GLN A 316 2.64 -18.05 -33.08
N GLU A 317 2.27 -18.89 -32.13
CA GLU A 317 1.37 -18.55 -31.04
C GLU A 317 2.18 -18.00 -29.85
N PRO A 318 1.88 -16.81 -29.37
CA PRO A 318 2.58 -16.26 -28.22
C PRO A 318 2.13 -16.98 -26.94
N THR A 319 3.07 -17.20 -26.01
CA THR A 319 2.82 -17.96 -24.77
C THR A 319 2.60 -17.09 -23.55
N TYR A 320 3.01 -15.82 -23.63
CA TYR A 320 3.04 -14.92 -22.49
C TYR A 320 2.98 -13.46 -22.96
N ALA A 321 2.30 -12.62 -22.17
CA ALA A 321 2.29 -11.17 -22.36
C ALA A 321 2.67 -10.47 -21.07
N VAL A 322 3.46 -9.39 -21.16
CA VAL A 322 3.79 -8.53 -20.02
C VAL A 322 3.45 -7.07 -20.32
N VAL A 323 2.74 -6.43 -19.38
CA VAL A 323 2.24 -5.03 -19.46
C VAL A 323 2.63 -4.30 -18.19
N THR A 324 3.13 -3.07 -18.33
CA THR A 324 3.47 -2.22 -17.18
C THR A 324 2.23 -1.48 -16.69
N ASN A 325 1.80 -1.74 -15.46
CA ASN A 325 0.65 -1.09 -14.79
C ASN A 325 1.04 -0.63 -13.37
N SER A 326 0.95 0.62 -13.00
CA SER A 326 0.68 1.81 -13.81
C SER A 326 1.97 2.42 -14.35
N THR A 327 1.85 3.44 -15.24
CA THR A 327 3.01 4.20 -15.67
C THR A 327 3.62 5.02 -14.52
N TYR A 328 4.84 5.52 -14.69
CA TYR A 328 5.46 6.39 -13.67
C TYR A 328 4.59 7.62 -13.34
N ASP A 329 4.02 8.24 -14.36
CA ASP A 329 3.19 9.44 -14.21
C ASP A 329 1.75 9.13 -13.78
N GLY A 330 1.45 7.87 -13.44
CA GLY A 330 0.20 7.46 -12.79
C GLY A 330 -0.93 7.05 -13.73
N LEU A 331 -0.66 6.75 -15.01
CA LEU A 331 -1.73 6.25 -15.87
C LEU A 331 -1.97 4.75 -15.62
N CYS A 332 -3.21 4.40 -15.30
CA CYS A 332 -3.67 3.06 -14.96
C CYS A 332 -4.57 2.50 -16.06
N TYR A 333 -4.35 1.23 -16.40
CA TYR A 333 -5.26 0.49 -17.28
C TYR A 333 -6.59 0.13 -16.60
N ASN A 334 -7.67 0.01 -17.37
CA ASN A 334 -8.72 -0.94 -17.03
C ASN A 334 -8.18 -2.35 -17.34
N VAL A 335 -7.74 -3.04 -16.29
CA VAL A 335 -7.03 -4.32 -16.38
C VAL A 335 -7.95 -5.41 -16.93
N ASP A 336 -9.25 -5.40 -16.58
CA ASP A 336 -10.20 -6.37 -17.07
C ASP A 336 -10.31 -6.32 -18.59
N GLN A 337 -10.37 -5.11 -19.18
CA GLN A 337 -10.41 -4.92 -20.63
C GLN A 337 -9.10 -5.39 -21.31
N VAL A 338 -7.94 -5.13 -20.68
CA VAL A 338 -6.65 -5.61 -21.19
C VAL A 338 -6.62 -7.14 -21.21
N VAL A 339 -7.03 -7.77 -20.11
CA VAL A 339 -7.06 -9.23 -19.98
C VAL A 339 -8.03 -9.85 -20.98
N GLU A 340 -9.24 -9.29 -21.15
CA GLU A 340 -10.21 -9.75 -22.17
C GLU A 340 -9.65 -9.77 -23.59
N GLN A 341 -8.81 -8.78 -23.95
CA GLN A 341 -8.19 -8.74 -25.27
C GLN A 341 -7.03 -9.73 -25.37
N LEU A 342 -6.12 -9.72 -24.38
CA LEU A 342 -4.92 -10.57 -24.39
C LEU A 342 -5.24 -12.06 -24.22
N ALA A 343 -6.28 -12.41 -23.47
CA ALA A 343 -6.75 -13.78 -23.30
C ALA A 343 -7.05 -14.48 -24.63
N LYS A 344 -7.43 -13.74 -25.65
CA LYS A 344 -7.69 -14.27 -27.01
C LYS A 344 -6.39 -14.67 -27.75
N SER A 345 -5.24 -14.27 -27.23
CA SER A 345 -3.94 -14.48 -27.87
C SER A 345 -2.92 -15.24 -27.02
N VAL A 346 -2.97 -15.09 -25.68
CA VAL A 346 -1.99 -15.69 -24.76
C VAL A 346 -2.66 -16.43 -23.61
N PRO A 347 -2.06 -17.52 -23.11
CA PRO A 347 -2.56 -18.22 -21.92
C PRO A 347 -2.07 -17.62 -20.60
N ARG A 348 -1.11 -16.67 -20.61
CA ARG A 348 -0.52 -16.07 -19.42
C ARG A 348 -0.34 -14.57 -19.61
N VAL A 349 -0.77 -13.76 -18.62
CA VAL A 349 -0.61 -12.31 -18.63
C VAL A 349 0.08 -11.87 -17.33
N HIS A 350 1.09 -11.05 -17.46
CA HIS A 350 1.85 -10.47 -16.35
C HIS A 350 1.67 -8.94 -16.34
N PHE A 351 1.28 -8.40 -15.20
CA PHE A 351 1.30 -6.98 -14.94
C PHE A 351 2.50 -6.63 -14.05
N ASP A 352 3.41 -5.82 -14.57
CA ASP A 352 4.47 -5.23 -13.76
C ASP A 352 3.87 -4.03 -13.02
N GLU A 353 3.44 -4.30 -11.78
CA GLU A 353 2.80 -3.37 -10.84
C GLU A 353 3.80 -2.85 -9.79
N ALA A 354 5.09 -2.75 -10.15
CA ALA A 354 6.16 -2.41 -9.22
C ALA A 354 5.96 -1.08 -8.47
N TRP A 355 5.17 -0.16 -9.00
CA TRP A 355 4.83 1.13 -8.40
C TRP A 355 3.35 1.22 -8.04
N TYR A 356 2.65 0.09 -7.83
CA TYR A 356 1.19 0.06 -7.76
C TYR A 356 0.63 -0.94 -6.74
N ALA A 357 1.44 -1.33 -5.74
CA ALA A 357 1.11 -2.35 -4.74
C ALA A 357 -0.12 -2.02 -3.86
N TYR A 358 -0.55 -0.77 -3.82
CA TYR A 358 -1.65 -0.29 -2.98
C TYR A 358 -3.02 -0.36 -3.65
N ALA A 359 -3.10 -0.58 -4.95
CA ALA A 359 -4.33 -0.38 -5.72
C ALA A 359 -5.53 -1.22 -5.24
N LYS A 360 -5.29 -2.43 -4.71
CA LYS A 360 -6.36 -3.25 -4.15
C LYS A 360 -7.11 -2.58 -3.00
N PHE A 361 -6.44 -1.74 -2.23
CA PHE A 361 -6.90 -1.31 -0.91
C PHE A 361 -7.72 -0.02 -0.93
N HIS A 362 -8.06 0.49 -2.13
CA HIS A 362 -8.98 1.61 -2.25
C HIS A 362 -9.95 1.40 -3.42
N PRO A 363 -11.26 1.65 -3.23
CA PRO A 363 -12.31 1.33 -4.22
C PRO A 363 -12.17 2.11 -5.54
N ILE A 364 -11.49 3.26 -5.56
CA ILE A 364 -11.26 4.05 -6.78
C ILE A 364 -10.50 3.28 -7.85
N TYR A 365 -9.66 2.30 -7.45
CA TYR A 365 -8.90 1.45 -8.36
C TYR A 365 -9.61 0.17 -8.77
N LYS A 366 -10.91 0.05 -8.49
CA LYS A 366 -11.69 -1.11 -8.93
C LYS A 366 -11.51 -1.32 -10.44
N HIS A 367 -11.27 -2.58 -10.87
CA HIS A 367 -10.93 -2.96 -12.25
C HIS A 367 -9.56 -2.46 -12.77
N ARG A 368 -8.70 -1.92 -11.91
CA ARG A 368 -7.43 -1.27 -12.30
C ARG A 368 -6.17 -2.01 -11.87
N TYR A 369 -6.27 -3.14 -11.18
CA TYR A 369 -5.12 -3.92 -10.70
C TYR A 369 -5.28 -5.42 -11.02
N ALA A 370 -4.15 -6.10 -11.19
CA ALA A 370 -4.10 -7.46 -11.73
C ALA A 370 -4.89 -8.49 -10.89
N MET A 371 -4.71 -8.47 -9.57
CA MET A 371 -5.40 -9.41 -8.67
C MET A 371 -6.89 -9.12 -8.50
N GLY A 372 -7.40 -8.02 -9.07
CA GLY A 372 -8.82 -7.66 -9.12
C GLY A 372 -9.60 -8.29 -10.28
N VAL A 373 -8.91 -8.92 -11.23
CA VAL A 373 -9.57 -9.60 -12.36
C VAL A 373 -10.53 -10.68 -11.84
N PRO A 374 -11.81 -10.68 -12.29
CA PRO A 374 -12.81 -11.62 -11.81
C PRO A 374 -12.43 -13.10 -12.04
N ASP A 375 -12.71 -13.93 -11.04
CA ASP A 375 -12.39 -15.37 -11.12
C ASP A 375 -13.30 -16.11 -12.11
N ASP A 376 -14.48 -15.59 -12.36
CA ASP A 376 -15.48 -16.11 -13.31
C ASP A 376 -15.33 -15.56 -14.74
N MET A 377 -14.26 -14.80 -15.02
CA MET A 377 -13.98 -14.32 -16.38
C MET A 377 -13.80 -15.51 -17.33
N PRO A 378 -14.57 -15.56 -18.44
CA PRO A 378 -14.46 -16.65 -19.42
C PRO A 378 -13.04 -16.74 -20.01
N ASP A 379 -12.51 -17.96 -20.12
CA ASP A 379 -11.18 -18.25 -20.67
C ASP A 379 -10.04 -17.41 -20.03
N ARG A 380 -10.19 -17.06 -18.75
CA ARG A 380 -9.21 -16.27 -18.01
C ARG A 380 -7.81 -16.89 -18.10
N PRO A 381 -6.78 -16.13 -18.52
CA PRO A 381 -5.40 -16.59 -18.49
C PRO A 381 -4.90 -16.70 -17.05
N ALA A 382 -3.79 -17.39 -16.83
CA ALA A 382 -3.07 -17.24 -15.57
C ALA A 382 -2.51 -15.81 -15.49
N ILE A 383 -2.68 -15.16 -14.32
CA ILE A 383 -2.33 -13.75 -14.12
C ILE A 383 -1.22 -13.66 -13.08
N PHE A 384 -0.19 -12.89 -13.41
CA PHE A 384 0.93 -12.58 -12.54
C PHE A 384 0.92 -11.08 -12.25
N SER A 385 1.13 -10.70 -10.99
CA SER A 385 1.41 -9.33 -10.59
C SER A 385 2.75 -9.27 -9.87
N VAL A 386 3.62 -8.38 -10.28
CA VAL A 386 4.89 -8.11 -9.61
C VAL A 386 4.83 -6.76 -8.95
N GLN A 387 4.94 -6.74 -7.62
CA GLN A 387 4.81 -5.53 -6.81
C GLN A 387 6.07 -5.29 -5.99
N SER A 388 6.67 -4.08 -6.10
CA SER A 388 7.70 -3.63 -5.17
C SER A 388 7.04 -3.10 -3.91
N THR A 389 6.86 -3.95 -2.92
CA THR A 389 6.24 -3.60 -1.64
C THR A 389 6.94 -2.40 -0.99
N HIS A 390 8.28 -2.38 -1.05
CA HIS A 390 9.11 -1.32 -0.48
C HIS A 390 8.96 0.07 -1.11
N LYS A 391 8.35 0.19 -2.29
CA LYS A 391 8.21 1.50 -2.96
C LYS A 391 7.02 2.31 -2.46
N MET A 392 5.91 1.64 -2.23
CA MET A 392 4.63 2.30 -1.93
C MET A 392 4.01 1.85 -0.61
N LEU A 393 4.42 0.71 -0.05
CA LEU A 393 4.00 0.16 1.23
C LEU A 393 5.18 0.12 2.21
N ALA A 394 4.91 -0.24 3.48
CA ALA A 394 5.88 -0.18 4.57
C ALA A 394 6.80 -1.40 4.63
N ALA A 395 7.69 -1.59 3.66
CA ALA A 395 8.70 -2.65 3.67
C ALA A 395 10.12 -2.11 3.47
N PHE A 396 11.12 -2.87 3.92
CA PHE A 396 12.52 -2.56 3.65
C PHE A 396 12.84 -2.64 2.15
N SER A 397 13.79 -1.82 1.70
CA SER A 397 14.26 -1.81 0.30
C SER A 397 14.65 -3.21 -0.16
N MET A 398 14.41 -3.51 -1.44
CA MET A 398 14.44 -4.80 -2.11
C MET A 398 13.28 -5.75 -1.77
N GLY A 399 12.39 -5.43 -0.81
CA GLY A 399 11.20 -6.24 -0.58
C GLY A 399 10.21 -6.13 -1.73
N SER A 400 9.85 -7.26 -2.34
CA SER A 400 8.83 -7.34 -3.38
C SER A 400 8.01 -8.62 -3.26
N MET A 401 6.85 -8.65 -3.91
CA MET A 401 5.97 -9.80 -3.95
C MET A 401 5.63 -10.16 -5.40
N VAL A 402 5.55 -11.45 -5.67
CA VAL A 402 4.92 -12.01 -6.86
C VAL A 402 3.59 -12.60 -6.45
N HIS A 403 2.50 -12.07 -6.99
CA HIS A 403 1.14 -12.58 -6.78
C HIS A 403 0.69 -13.32 -8.04
N ILE A 404 0.05 -14.46 -7.89
CA ILE A 404 -0.40 -15.31 -8.98
C ILE A 404 -1.86 -15.66 -8.80
N LYS A 405 -2.67 -15.45 -9.87
CA LYS A 405 -3.98 -16.07 -10.04
C LYS A 405 -3.85 -17.23 -11.01
N LEU A 406 -4.16 -18.43 -10.55
CA LEU A 406 -4.10 -19.67 -11.32
C LEU A 406 -5.21 -19.73 -12.37
N SER A 407 -5.00 -20.53 -13.41
CA SER A 407 -5.97 -20.77 -14.45
C SER A 407 -5.85 -22.19 -14.97
N ASP A 408 -6.99 -22.85 -15.14
CA ASP A 408 -7.08 -24.17 -15.76
C ASP A 408 -6.59 -24.18 -17.22
N ARG A 409 -6.67 -23.02 -17.88
CA ARG A 409 -6.19 -22.84 -19.26
C ARG A 409 -4.67 -22.95 -19.38
N ALA A 410 -3.94 -22.56 -18.33
CA ALA A 410 -2.49 -22.57 -18.29
C ALA A 410 -2.02 -23.01 -16.90
N PRO A 411 -2.24 -24.27 -16.53
CA PRO A 411 -1.89 -24.75 -15.20
C PRO A 411 -0.41 -24.52 -14.92
N LEU A 412 -0.12 -24.15 -13.67
CA LEU A 412 1.24 -24.00 -13.16
C LEU A 412 1.48 -25.11 -12.16
N ASP A 413 2.64 -25.73 -12.27
CA ASP A 413 3.18 -26.63 -11.25
C ASP A 413 3.96 -25.81 -10.24
N PHE A 414 3.64 -25.98 -8.94
CA PHE A 414 4.28 -25.21 -7.87
C PHE A 414 5.78 -25.48 -7.79
N ASP A 415 6.18 -26.75 -7.84
CA ASP A 415 7.59 -27.14 -7.69
C ASP A 415 8.42 -26.62 -8.87
N GLN A 416 7.87 -26.70 -10.10
CA GLN A 416 8.53 -26.13 -11.27
C GLN A 416 8.66 -24.61 -11.18
N PHE A 417 7.64 -23.89 -10.68
CA PHE A 417 7.74 -22.44 -10.50
C PHE A 417 8.71 -22.09 -9.38
N ASN A 418 8.76 -22.90 -8.31
CA ASN A 418 9.72 -22.74 -7.24
C ASN A 418 11.18 -22.95 -7.68
N GLU A 419 11.45 -23.84 -8.64
CA GLU A 419 12.77 -23.95 -9.24
C GLU A 419 13.21 -22.62 -9.89
N ALA A 420 12.31 -21.94 -10.60
CA ALA A 420 12.59 -20.61 -11.14
C ALA A 420 12.83 -19.57 -10.04
N PHE A 421 12.09 -19.66 -8.91
CA PHE A 421 12.31 -18.82 -7.74
C PHE A 421 13.70 -19.09 -7.14
N MET A 422 14.07 -20.35 -6.92
CA MET A 422 15.37 -20.74 -6.35
C MET A 422 16.56 -20.33 -7.23
N MET A 423 16.41 -20.30 -8.56
CA MET A 423 17.45 -19.81 -9.48
C MET A 423 17.86 -18.36 -9.23
N HIS A 424 16.95 -17.56 -8.66
CA HIS A 424 17.14 -16.14 -8.36
C HIS A 424 17.18 -15.83 -6.86
N GLY A 425 16.87 -16.81 -6.03
CA GLY A 425 16.92 -16.73 -4.59
C GLY A 425 18.33 -16.83 -4.03
N THR A 426 18.46 -16.57 -2.74
CA THR A 426 19.69 -16.77 -1.98
C THR A 426 19.48 -17.84 -0.91
N THR A 427 20.48 -18.66 -0.66
CA THR A 427 20.48 -19.59 0.48
C THR A 427 20.72 -18.89 1.83
N SER A 428 20.98 -17.57 1.82
CA SER A 428 21.21 -16.76 3.02
C SER A 428 20.30 -15.53 3.03
N PRO A 429 18.98 -15.70 3.21
CA PRO A 429 18.03 -14.60 3.18
C PRO A 429 18.23 -13.68 4.37
N PHE A 430 18.02 -12.37 4.16
CA PHE A 430 18.00 -11.39 5.24
C PHE A 430 16.63 -11.44 5.94
N TYR A 431 16.54 -12.10 7.08
CA TYR A 431 15.29 -12.34 7.79
C TYR A 431 14.50 -11.09 8.17
N PRO A 432 15.14 -9.97 8.58
CA PRO A 432 14.41 -8.70 8.79
C PRO A 432 13.66 -8.23 7.55
N LEU A 433 14.16 -8.52 6.34
CA LEU A 433 13.48 -8.17 5.09
C LEU A 433 12.22 -9.03 4.88
N ILE A 434 12.28 -10.34 5.17
CA ILE A 434 11.09 -11.21 5.13
C ILE A 434 10.05 -10.71 6.14
N ALA A 435 10.48 -10.42 7.37
CA ALA A 435 9.60 -9.87 8.40
C ALA A 435 8.95 -8.55 7.98
N SER A 436 9.69 -7.67 7.28
CA SER A 436 9.15 -6.42 6.79
C SER A 436 8.06 -6.62 5.71
N LEU A 437 8.17 -7.65 4.87
CA LEU A 437 7.13 -8.01 3.89
C LEU A 437 5.89 -8.56 4.58
N ASP A 438 6.07 -9.42 5.59
CA ASP A 438 4.98 -9.96 6.40
C ASP A 438 4.20 -8.85 7.13
N VAL A 439 4.92 -7.91 7.76
CA VAL A 439 4.32 -6.75 8.42
C VAL A 439 3.62 -5.84 7.43
N ALA A 440 4.26 -5.54 6.28
CA ALA A 440 3.67 -4.70 5.24
C ALA A 440 2.36 -5.30 4.70
N ALA A 441 2.30 -6.62 4.50
CA ALA A 441 1.08 -7.30 4.12
C ALA A 441 0.00 -7.18 5.21
N ALA A 442 0.36 -7.43 6.48
CA ALA A 442 -0.57 -7.37 7.60
C ALA A 442 -1.13 -5.95 7.83
N MET A 443 -0.32 -4.91 7.61
CA MET A 443 -0.77 -3.50 7.67
C MET A 443 -1.86 -3.19 6.64
N MET A 444 -1.86 -3.91 5.52
CA MET A 444 -2.85 -3.73 4.45
C MET A 444 -4.09 -4.61 4.63
N ASP A 445 -4.17 -5.44 5.68
CA ASP A 445 -5.38 -6.22 5.98
C ASP A 445 -6.52 -5.30 6.44
N GLU A 446 -7.75 -5.67 6.14
CA GLU A 446 -8.93 -4.90 6.55
C GLU A 446 -9.09 -4.85 8.08
N PRO A 447 -9.45 -3.68 8.62
CA PRO A 447 -9.85 -2.42 7.95
C PRO A 447 -8.69 -1.44 7.72
N ALA A 448 -7.51 -1.70 8.24
CA ALA A 448 -6.40 -0.75 8.29
C ALA A 448 -5.90 -0.34 6.89
N GLY A 449 -5.77 -1.30 5.95
CA GLY A 449 -5.30 -1.03 4.60
C GLY A 449 -6.15 0.02 3.85
N PRO A 450 -7.48 -0.17 3.74
CA PRO A 450 -8.36 0.87 3.20
C PRO A 450 -8.20 2.22 3.87
N THR A 451 -8.19 2.28 5.20
CA THR A 451 -8.02 3.54 5.95
C THR A 451 -6.70 4.25 5.62
N LEU A 452 -5.59 3.51 5.55
CA LEU A 452 -4.28 4.06 5.17
C LEU A 452 -4.29 4.61 3.74
N MET A 453 -5.04 3.98 2.84
CA MET A 453 -5.17 4.47 1.47
C MET A 453 -6.11 5.65 1.34
N ASP A 454 -7.19 5.71 2.11
CA ASP A 454 -8.06 6.88 2.20
C ASP A 454 -7.27 8.12 2.65
N GLU A 455 -6.44 7.99 3.69
CA GLU A 455 -5.54 9.04 4.16
C GLU A 455 -4.53 9.47 3.08
N THR A 456 -3.89 8.50 2.43
CA THR A 456 -2.88 8.74 1.39
C THR A 456 -3.47 9.49 0.19
N ILE A 457 -4.65 9.07 -0.27
CA ILE A 457 -5.33 9.71 -1.41
C ILE A 457 -5.88 11.07 -1.01
N GLY A 458 -6.44 11.21 0.18
CA GLY A 458 -6.91 12.50 0.71
C GLY A 458 -5.79 13.54 0.79
N ASP A 459 -4.60 13.14 1.27
CA ASP A 459 -3.43 14.02 1.28
C ASP A 459 -2.97 14.43 -0.12
N ALA A 460 -3.00 13.50 -1.08
CA ALA A 460 -2.66 13.79 -2.47
C ALA A 460 -3.68 14.75 -3.12
N ILE A 461 -4.97 14.56 -2.87
CA ILE A 461 -6.05 15.44 -3.34
C ILE A 461 -5.88 16.84 -2.74
N SER A 462 -5.70 16.95 -1.43
CA SER A 462 -5.48 18.24 -0.74
C SER A 462 -4.29 18.99 -1.33
N PHE A 463 -3.18 18.30 -1.63
CA PHE A 463 -2.03 18.91 -2.30
C PHE A 463 -2.37 19.39 -3.72
N ARG A 464 -3.09 18.58 -4.52
CA ARG A 464 -3.51 18.93 -5.89
C ARG A 464 -4.42 20.16 -5.90
N GLN A 465 -5.38 20.22 -4.98
CA GLN A 465 -6.30 21.36 -4.84
C GLN A 465 -5.57 22.63 -4.39
N ALA A 466 -4.67 22.52 -3.42
CA ALA A 466 -3.85 23.66 -2.96
C ALA A 466 -3.01 24.24 -4.11
N MET A 467 -2.36 23.40 -4.91
CA MET A 467 -1.57 23.85 -6.07
C MET A 467 -2.44 24.50 -7.15
N ALA A 468 -3.61 23.92 -7.46
CA ALA A 468 -4.57 24.48 -8.42
C ALA A 468 -5.10 25.84 -7.94
N SER A 469 -5.48 25.95 -6.68
CA SER A 469 -5.96 27.20 -6.05
C SER A 469 -4.91 28.31 -6.09
N ILE A 470 -3.62 27.99 -5.80
CA ILE A 470 -2.53 28.96 -5.90
C ILE A 470 -2.38 29.45 -7.36
N ALA A 471 -2.37 28.52 -8.32
CA ALA A 471 -2.24 28.85 -9.74
C ALA A 471 -3.40 29.72 -10.22
N HIS A 472 -4.62 29.41 -9.79
CA HIS A 472 -5.83 30.20 -10.10
C HIS A 472 -5.74 31.62 -9.53
N ARG A 473 -5.44 31.75 -8.24
CA ARG A 473 -5.31 33.03 -7.55
C ARG A 473 -4.28 33.93 -8.20
N LEU A 474 -3.09 33.41 -8.51
CA LEU A 474 -2.04 34.18 -9.17
C LEU A 474 -2.48 34.69 -10.58
N ARG A 475 -3.22 33.91 -11.33
CA ARG A 475 -3.79 34.33 -12.63
C ARG A 475 -4.80 35.45 -12.46
N VAL A 476 -5.70 35.35 -11.46
CA VAL A 476 -6.74 36.38 -11.21
C VAL A 476 -6.13 37.69 -10.68
N GLU A 477 -5.12 37.63 -9.82
CA GLU A 477 -4.44 38.80 -9.24
C GLU A 477 -3.50 39.49 -10.25
N SER A 478 -3.12 38.84 -11.33
CA SER A 478 -2.25 39.41 -12.36
C SER A 478 -2.98 40.42 -13.21
N ALA A 479 -2.43 41.63 -13.33
CA ALA A 479 -3.02 42.74 -14.11
C ALA A 479 -3.28 42.42 -15.60
N ASN A 480 -2.55 41.43 -16.15
CA ASN A 480 -2.60 41.02 -17.55
C ASN A 480 -3.09 39.58 -17.74
N GLY A 481 -3.43 38.83 -16.64
CA GLY A 481 -3.70 37.40 -16.72
C GLY A 481 -2.46 36.52 -17.05
N GLU A 482 -1.27 37.11 -17.06
CA GLU A 482 -0.01 36.47 -17.48
C GLU A 482 0.83 35.90 -16.34
N ALA A 483 0.31 35.89 -15.10
CA ALA A 483 1.02 35.26 -14.00
C ALA A 483 1.19 33.77 -14.28
N TRP A 484 2.42 33.30 -14.18
CA TRP A 484 2.73 31.90 -14.33
C TRP A 484 2.90 31.22 -12.96
N PHE A 485 2.58 29.95 -12.91
CA PHE A 485 2.87 29.08 -11.79
C PHE A 485 3.09 27.65 -12.31
N PHE A 486 3.50 26.75 -11.43
CA PHE A 486 3.55 25.33 -11.73
C PHE A 486 2.13 24.77 -11.82
N GLY A 487 1.87 23.96 -12.83
CA GLY A 487 0.62 23.23 -12.97
C GLY A 487 0.68 21.86 -12.29
N ILE A 488 -0.47 21.20 -12.22
CA ILE A 488 -0.56 19.79 -11.86
C ILE A 488 -1.18 19.04 -13.04
N TYR A 489 -0.65 17.88 -13.35
CA TYR A 489 -1.22 17.00 -14.37
C TYR A 489 -2.50 16.36 -13.83
N GLN A 490 -3.63 16.97 -14.21
CA GLN A 490 -4.99 16.58 -13.80
C GLN A 490 -6.02 17.37 -14.62
N PRO A 491 -7.32 16.97 -14.65
CA PRO A 491 -8.36 17.80 -15.22
C PRO A 491 -8.49 19.13 -14.48
N GLU A 492 -8.79 20.21 -15.22
CA GLU A 492 -9.08 21.53 -14.62
C GLU A 492 -10.46 21.54 -13.96
N ARG A 493 -11.39 20.77 -14.50
CA ARG A 493 -12.76 20.62 -14.00
C ARG A 493 -13.15 19.16 -13.93
N VAL A 494 -13.98 18.82 -12.95
CA VAL A 494 -14.58 17.51 -12.80
C VAL A 494 -16.10 17.62 -12.88
N THR A 495 -16.75 16.54 -13.28
CA THR A 495 -18.22 16.49 -13.34
C THR A 495 -18.74 15.59 -12.21
N ASP A 496 -19.60 16.14 -11.36
CA ASP A 496 -20.33 15.34 -10.37
C ASP A 496 -21.37 14.46 -11.10
N PRO A 497 -21.26 13.14 -11.05
CA PRO A 497 -22.18 12.24 -11.75
C PRO A 497 -23.61 12.26 -11.19
N ALA A 498 -23.81 12.71 -9.95
CA ALA A 498 -25.12 12.78 -9.32
C ALA A 498 -25.94 13.98 -9.79
N THR A 499 -25.27 15.12 -10.00
CA THR A 499 -25.91 16.39 -10.37
C THR A 499 -25.70 16.76 -11.84
N GLY A 500 -24.64 16.24 -12.48
CA GLY A 500 -24.18 16.64 -13.79
C GLY A 500 -23.47 18.02 -13.80
N GLU A 501 -23.19 18.58 -12.62
CA GLU A 501 -22.52 19.87 -12.48
C GLU A 501 -21.03 19.74 -12.78
N SER A 502 -20.49 20.69 -13.54
CA SER A 502 -19.06 20.80 -13.78
C SER A 502 -18.45 21.77 -12.77
N ILE A 503 -17.53 21.27 -11.94
CA ILE A 503 -16.93 21.96 -10.80
C ILE A 503 -15.43 22.16 -11.08
N LEU A 504 -14.83 23.28 -10.67
CA LEU A 504 -13.38 23.43 -10.69
C LEU A 504 -12.74 22.37 -9.77
N PHE A 505 -11.60 21.81 -10.17
CA PHE A 505 -10.96 20.74 -9.40
C PHE A 505 -10.65 21.18 -7.96
N GLU A 506 -10.18 22.42 -7.77
CA GLU A 506 -9.87 22.99 -6.46
C GLU A 506 -11.09 23.23 -5.57
N ASP A 507 -12.29 23.33 -6.14
CA ASP A 507 -13.55 23.56 -5.43
C ASP A 507 -14.37 22.28 -5.23
N ALA A 508 -13.93 21.14 -5.80
CA ALA A 508 -14.62 19.87 -5.69
C ALA A 508 -14.49 19.29 -4.27
N GLU A 509 -15.56 18.71 -3.76
CA GLU A 509 -15.54 18.02 -2.46
C GLU A 509 -14.54 16.84 -2.48
N ASP A 510 -13.78 16.68 -1.40
CA ASP A 510 -12.78 15.62 -1.27
C ASP A 510 -13.40 14.24 -1.50
N GLU A 511 -14.59 13.99 -0.93
CA GLU A 511 -15.29 12.72 -1.06
C GLU A 511 -15.66 12.41 -2.53
N LEU A 512 -16.07 13.41 -3.31
CA LEU A 512 -16.31 13.24 -4.74
C LEU A 512 -15.05 12.76 -5.46
N LEU A 513 -13.92 13.41 -5.19
CA LEU A 513 -12.62 13.07 -5.81
C LEU A 513 -12.09 11.72 -5.33
N MET A 514 -12.32 11.36 -4.08
CA MET A 514 -11.88 10.08 -3.50
C MET A 514 -12.69 8.89 -4.00
N THR A 515 -13.99 9.07 -4.28
CA THR A 515 -14.90 7.94 -4.55
C THR A 515 -15.31 7.79 -6.01
N THR A 516 -15.03 8.79 -6.86
CA THR A 516 -15.54 8.86 -8.22
C THR A 516 -14.45 8.67 -9.28
N PRO A 517 -14.26 7.46 -9.84
CA PRO A 517 -13.23 7.20 -10.86
C PRO A 517 -13.33 8.09 -12.10
N THR A 518 -14.53 8.53 -12.49
CA THR A 518 -14.74 9.40 -13.68
C THR A 518 -14.09 10.77 -13.53
N CYS A 519 -13.84 11.24 -12.30
CA CYS A 519 -13.06 12.46 -12.06
C CYS A 519 -11.58 12.34 -12.49
N TRP A 520 -11.10 11.13 -12.71
CA TRP A 520 -9.70 10.82 -13.02
C TRP A 520 -9.53 10.11 -14.37
N THR A 521 -10.63 9.68 -14.98
CA THR A 521 -10.62 9.01 -16.29
C THR A 521 -10.28 10.01 -17.38
N LEU A 522 -9.43 9.63 -18.32
CA LEU A 522 -9.11 10.41 -19.49
C LEU A 522 -10.24 10.25 -20.53
N HIS A 523 -10.83 11.34 -20.94
CA HIS A 523 -11.90 11.32 -21.95
C HIS A 523 -11.45 11.95 -23.27
N PRO A 524 -11.89 11.41 -24.43
CA PRO A 524 -11.65 12.05 -25.72
C PRO A 524 -12.21 13.47 -25.76
N GLY A 525 -11.48 14.40 -26.37
CA GLY A 525 -11.85 15.80 -26.46
C GLY A 525 -11.43 16.67 -25.29
N GLU A 526 -10.78 16.10 -24.27
CA GLU A 526 -10.19 16.85 -23.16
C GLU A 526 -8.72 17.17 -23.43
N ASP A 527 -8.36 18.44 -23.38
CA ASP A 527 -7.00 18.90 -23.72
C ASP A 527 -5.95 18.64 -22.62
N TRP A 528 -6.37 18.50 -21.35
CA TRP A 528 -5.45 18.45 -20.22
C TRP A 528 -4.47 17.28 -20.25
N HIS A 529 -4.89 16.12 -20.76
CA HIS A 529 -4.07 14.92 -20.77
C HIS A 529 -3.05 14.87 -21.93
N GLY A 530 -3.31 15.57 -23.03
CA GLY A 530 -2.40 15.72 -24.17
C GLY A 530 -2.19 14.45 -25.00
N TYR A 531 -2.99 13.39 -24.84
CA TYR A 531 -3.01 12.21 -25.71
C TYR A 531 -4.01 12.39 -26.85
N GLN A 532 -3.83 11.61 -27.92
CA GLN A 532 -4.75 11.66 -29.07
C GLN A 532 -6.06 10.93 -28.74
N ASP A 533 -7.20 11.50 -29.09
CA ASP A 533 -8.54 10.95 -28.84
C ASP A 533 -8.71 9.52 -29.34
N GLU A 534 -8.13 9.19 -30.49
CA GLU A 534 -8.19 7.84 -31.08
C GLU A 534 -7.46 6.75 -30.28
N ASP A 535 -6.64 7.15 -29.31
CA ASP A 535 -5.87 6.25 -28.45
C ASP A 535 -6.50 6.09 -27.05
N ILE A 536 -7.58 6.86 -26.77
CA ILE A 536 -8.35 6.83 -25.52
C ILE A 536 -9.73 6.26 -25.82
N ASP A 537 -10.22 5.37 -24.98
CA ASP A 537 -11.50 4.67 -25.17
C ASP A 537 -12.22 4.49 -23.83
N GLY A 538 -13.40 5.09 -23.70
CA GLY A 538 -14.27 4.95 -22.54
C GLY A 538 -13.57 5.16 -21.19
N ASP A 539 -13.68 4.19 -20.29
CA ASP A 539 -13.05 4.16 -18.97
C ASP A 539 -11.69 3.41 -18.96
N TYR A 540 -11.07 3.26 -20.11
CA TYR A 540 -9.85 2.47 -20.29
C TYR A 540 -8.65 3.00 -19.53
N CYS A 541 -8.46 4.32 -19.55
CA CYS A 541 -7.32 5.01 -18.97
C CYS A 541 -7.74 5.93 -17.82
N MET A 542 -7.15 5.78 -16.65
CA MET A 542 -7.38 6.61 -15.48
C MET A 542 -6.06 7.16 -14.95
N LEU A 543 -6.07 8.40 -14.46
CA LEU A 543 -4.97 8.98 -13.71
C LEU A 543 -5.07 8.56 -12.24
N ASP A 544 -3.96 8.10 -11.68
CA ASP A 544 -3.82 7.71 -10.29
C ASP A 544 -3.75 8.95 -9.38
N PRO A 545 -4.68 9.13 -8.43
CA PRO A 545 -4.66 10.26 -7.51
C PRO A 545 -3.36 10.40 -6.70
N ALA A 546 -2.77 9.28 -6.27
CA ALA A 546 -1.59 9.25 -5.39
C ALA A 546 -0.27 9.60 -6.09
N LYS A 547 -0.24 9.61 -7.43
CA LYS A 547 0.93 9.98 -8.22
C LYS A 547 0.76 11.39 -8.80
N VAL A 548 1.43 12.36 -8.20
CA VAL A 548 1.23 13.76 -8.53
C VAL A 548 2.37 14.26 -9.42
N THR A 549 2.09 14.48 -10.69
CA THR A 549 3.05 15.08 -11.64
C THR A 549 2.86 16.59 -11.67
N ILE A 550 3.88 17.31 -11.23
CA ILE A 550 3.98 18.77 -11.34
C ILE A 550 4.41 19.11 -12.75
N LEU A 551 3.67 19.99 -13.41
CA LEU A 551 3.97 20.55 -14.73
C LEU A 551 4.77 21.84 -14.58
N CYS A 552 5.97 21.86 -15.12
CA CYS A 552 6.81 23.04 -15.17
C CYS A 552 6.38 23.96 -16.32
N PRO A 553 6.43 25.31 -16.17
CA PRO A 553 6.13 26.23 -17.27
C PRO A 553 7.12 26.08 -18.41
N GLY A 554 6.65 26.29 -19.64
CA GLY A 554 7.47 26.25 -20.86
C GLY A 554 7.04 25.23 -21.91
N VAL A 555 6.09 24.33 -21.60
CA VAL A 555 5.48 23.40 -22.57
C VAL A 555 3.99 23.23 -22.24
N ASN A 556 3.17 23.05 -23.24
CA ASN A 556 1.74 22.77 -23.08
C ASN A 556 1.40 21.30 -23.40
N ALA A 557 0.13 20.92 -23.20
CA ALA A 557 -0.35 19.56 -23.47
C ALA A 557 -0.19 19.11 -24.94
N GLN A 558 -0.14 20.04 -25.88
CA GLN A 558 0.09 19.78 -27.31
C GLN A 558 1.58 19.71 -27.67
N GLY A 559 2.49 19.88 -26.70
CA GLY A 559 3.94 19.82 -26.92
C GLY A 559 4.53 21.08 -27.54
N ILE A 560 3.79 22.21 -27.51
CA ILE A 560 4.29 23.49 -27.98
C ILE A 560 5.19 24.09 -26.90
N ILE A 561 6.43 24.33 -27.25
CA ILE A 561 7.44 24.93 -26.39
C ILE A 561 7.31 26.46 -26.46
N ALA A 562 7.22 27.09 -25.30
CA ALA A 562 7.19 28.55 -25.18
C ALA A 562 8.61 29.16 -25.31
N ASP A 563 8.66 30.49 -25.52
CA ASP A 563 9.93 31.24 -25.63
C ASP A 563 10.74 31.24 -24.30
N TRP A 564 10.08 30.95 -23.19
CA TRP A 564 10.70 30.81 -21.87
C TRP A 564 10.07 29.64 -21.08
N GLY A 565 10.76 29.14 -20.08
CA GLY A 565 10.25 28.10 -19.21
C GLY A 565 11.24 27.70 -18.12
N ILE A 566 10.81 26.81 -17.25
CA ILE A 566 11.64 26.21 -16.19
C ILE A 566 11.71 24.71 -16.45
N PRO A 567 12.84 24.17 -16.91
CA PRO A 567 13.01 22.73 -17.04
C PRO A 567 12.82 22.00 -15.70
N GLY A 568 12.32 20.77 -15.77
CA GLY A 568 12.15 19.93 -14.57
C GLY A 568 13.42 19.77 -13.74
N ALA A 569 14.59 19.69 -14.38
CA ALA A 569 15.88 19.64 -13.69
C ALA A 569 16.13 20.86 -12.79
N VAL A 570 15.73 22.05 -13.20
CA VAL A 570 15.89 23.28 -12.38
C VAL A 570 15.01 23.22 -11.14
N LEU A 571 13.75 22.77 -11.30
CA LEU A 571 12.85 22.57 -10.15
C LEU A 571 13.40 21.51 -9.20
N THR A 572 13.93 20.40 -9.73
CA THR A 572 14.55 19.34 -8.93
C THR A 572 15.71 19.87 -8.10
N GLU A 573 16.67 20.57 -8.70
CA GLU A 573 17.80 21.17 -7.96
C GLU A 573 17.33 22.17 -6.90
N PHE A 574 16.28 22.95 -7.19
CA PHE A 574 15.71 23.86 -6.20
C PHE A 574 15.12 23.09 -5.01
N LEU A 575 14.40 22.00 -5.24
CA LEU A 575 13.82 21.15 -4.19
C LEU A 575 14.93 20.44 -3.39
N ASP A 576 15.93 19.87 -4.06
CA ASP A 576 17.09 19.23 -3.43
C ASP A 576 17.85 20.19 -2.50
N SER A 577 18.01 21.47 -2.92
CA SER A 577 18.63 22.51 -2.07
C SER A 577 17.85 22.80 -0.79
N ARG A 578 16.60 22.33 -0.69
CA ARG A 578 15.71 22.45 0.47
C ARG A 578 15.46 21.11 1.16
N HIS A 579 16.27 20.09 0.83
CA HIS A 579 16.16 18.73 1.36
C HIS A 579 14.82 18.04 1.04
N VAL A 580 14.23 18.36 -0.14
CA VAL A 580 13.02 17.71 -0.64
C VAL A 580 13.43 16.82 -1.80
N GLU A 581 13.44 15.51 -1.56
CA GLU A 581 13.70 14.50 -2.56
C GLU A 581 12.41 14.18 -3.35
N ILE A 582 12.52 14.04 -4.66
CA ILE A 582 11.40 13.73 -5.56
C ILE A 582 11.59 12.39 -6.25
N ALA A 583 10.50 11.81 -6.74
CA ALA A 583 10.54 10.47 -7.30
C ALA A 583 11.14 10.41 -8.71
N ARG A 584 10.88 11.41 -9.55
CA ARG A 584 11.37 11.44 -10.94
C ARG A 584 11.37 12.85 -11.50
N THR A 585 12.38 13.14 -12.32
CA THR A 585 12.50 14.36 -13.13
C THR A 585 12.31 14.02 -14.60
N GLY A 586 11.40 14.70 -15.29
CA GLY A 586 11.26 14.74 -16.75
C GLY A 586 11.78 16.06 -17.32
N ASP A 587 11.64 16.28 -18.63
CA ASP A 587 12.11 17.52 -19.25
C ASP A 587 11.39 18.76 -18.67
N TYR A 588 10.07 18.69 -18.55
CA TYR A 588 9.21 19.73 -17.98
C TYR A 588 8.22 19.18 -16.93
N THR A 589 8.56 18.07 -16.32
CA THR A 589 7.71 17.42 -15.32
C THR A 589 8.52 16.95 -14.12
N VAL A 590 7.92 16.98 -12.93
CA VAL A 590 8.49 16.46 -11.71
C VAL A 590 7.43 15.61 -11.01
N LEU A 591 7.76 14.35 -10.69
CA LEU A 591 6.84 13.43 -10.03
C LEU A 591 7.05 13.42 -8.52
N VAL A 592 5.97 13.66 -7.79
CA VAL A 592 5.85 13.49 -6.34
C VAL A 592 4.95 12.29 -6.05
N LEU A 593 5.35 11.46 -5.10
CA LEU A 593 4.61 10.26 -4.70
C LEU A 593 4.00 10.46 -3.31
N PHE A 594 2.72 10.17 -3.21
CA PHE A 594 2.04 10.01 -1.93
C PHE A 594 1.96 8.53 -1.62
N SER A 595 2.43 8.13 -0.46
CA SER A 595 2.46 6.75 0.02
C SER A 595 1.95 6.67 1.45
N VAL A 596 1.73 5.46 1.95
CA VAL A 596 1.29 5.24 3.34
C VAL A 596 2.22 5.85 4.41
N GLY A 597 3.44 6.24 4.04
CA GLY A 597 4.40 6.92 4.90
C GLY A 597 4.38 8.46 4.80
N THR A 598 3.54 9.03 3.95
CA THR A 598 3.38 10.49 3.81
C THR A 598 2.60 11.03 5.01
N SER A 599 3.04 12.14 5.59
CA SER A 599 2.35 12.77 6.72
C SER A 599 2.22 14.27 6.53
N LYS A 600 1.12 14.87 7.00
CA LYS A 600 0.84 16.32 6.91
C LYS A 600 1.86 17.21 7.63
N GLY A 601 2.74 16.66 8.43
CA GLY A 601 3.76 17.38 9.21
C GLY A 601 5.16 17.35 8.62
N LYS A 602 5.33 16.82 7.43
CA LYS A 602 6.65 16.76 6.76
C LYS A 602 6.70 17.61 5.52
#